data_fb50b0b25acc7727aea6f52930c82b4b
#
_entry.id   fb50b0b25acc7727aea6f52930c82b4b
#
_cell.length_a   1.000
_cell.length_b   1.000
_cell.length_c   1.000
_cell.angle_alpha   90.00
_cell.angle_beta   90.00
_cell.angle_gamma   90.00
#
_symmetry.space_group_name_H-M   'P 1'
#
loop_
_entity.id
_entity.type
_entity.pdbx_description
1 polymer ?
#
loop_
_entity_poly.entity_id
_entity_poly.type
_entity_poly.pdbx_seq_one_letter_code
_entity_poly.pdbx_strand_id
1 'polypeptide(L)'
;MSKAYVINLDKSTDRWEKLQKTWNGVFELERISAVEASPGWIGCYLSHVKAVEEAKARGDPHVLVWEDDCIPKNGRNPAVVKGLWDEILPNLIKHTNKWDVIIGGSTAIYDAEPTLDRDLSTNNVKVFRLPRGATTHWTFYNASIYDKIIDWKNGPRSRCIDEYMYDCARVFITAPFMATQDECYSIIQKHVTNYSANFDKIEKRLSEY
;
A
#
# COMPACT_ATOMS: atom_id res chain seq x y z
N MET A 1 3.97 -13.22 -13.39
CA MET A 1 4.71 -12.47 -12.35
C MET A 1 3.74 -11.46 -11.75
N SER A 2 3.74 -11.24 -10.42
CA SER A 2 2.85 -10.23 -9.83
C SER A 2 3.32 -8.84 -10.26
N LYS A 3 2.38 -8.00 -10.70
CA LYS A 3 2.64 -6.65 -11.22
C LYS A 3 2.31 -5.62 -10.14
N ALA A 4 3.14 -4.59 -10.02
CA ALA A 4 2.90 -3.44 -9.18
C ALA A 4 2.96 -2.15 -10.00
N TYR A 5 1.97 -1.29 -9.84
CA TYR A 5 1.99 0.08 -10.32
C TYR A 5 2.75 0.95 -9.33
N VAL A 6 3.77 1.64 -9.78
CA VAL A 6 4.63 2.45 -8.91
C VAL A 6 4.42 3.93 -9.18
N ILE A 7 3.88 4.61 -8.20
CA ILE A 7 3.72 6.07 -8.22
C ILE A 7 5.08 6.72 -7.99
N ASN A 8 5.57 7.47 -8.98
CA ASN A 8 6.84 8.19 -8.90
C ASN A 8 6.78 9.50 -9.68
N LEU A 9 7.27 10.60 -9.11
CA LEU A 9 7.38 11.87 -9.81
C LEU A 9 8.40 11.77 -10.94
N ASP A 10 8.10 12.35 -12.10
CA ASP A 10 8.96 12.24 -13.28
C ASP A 10 10.37 12.79 -13.05
N LYS A 11 10.50 13.79 -12.17
CA LYS A 11 11.79 14.38 -11.77
C LYS A 11 12.59 13.53 -10.77
N SER A 12 11.96 12.54 -10.11
CA SER A 12 12.58 11.70 -9.07
C SER A 12 13.13 10.40 -9.67
N THR A 13 14.01 10.52 -10.65
CA THR A 13 14.59 9.37 -11.38
C THR A 13 15.49 8.52 -10.50
N ASP A 14 16.20 9.11 -9.54
CA ASP A 14 17.03 8.47 -8.56
C ASP A 14 16.23 7.51 -7.65
N ARG A 15 15.03 7.92 -7.22
CA ARG A 15 14.14 7.09 -6.41
C ARG A 15 13.59 5.92 -7.25
N TRP A 16 13.22 6.18 -8.51
CA TRP A 16 12.78 5.15 -9.43
C TRP A 16 13.86 4.08 -9.67
N GLU A 17 15.11 4.50 -9.96
CA GLU A 17 16.24 3.60 -10.15
C GLU A 17 16.55 2.79 -8.88
N LYS A 18 16.54 3.42 -7.71
CA LYS A 18 16.73 2.75 -6.42
C LYS A 18 15.67 1.67 -6.20
N LEU A 19 14.40 1.99 -6.42
CA LEU A 19 13.30 1.05 -6.26
C LEU A 19 13.41 -0.13 -7.24
N GLN A 20 13.69 0.14 -8.53
CA GLN A 20 13.92 -0.91 -9.52
C GLN A 20 15.06 -1.84 -9.12
N LYS A 21 16.18 -1.29 -8.63
CA LYS A 21 17.31 -2.08 -8.14
C LYS A 21 16.94 -2.91 -6.90
N THR A 22 16.16 -2.36 -6.00
CA THR A 22 15.72 -3.03 -4.77
C THR A 22 14.84 -4.24 -5.08
N TRP A 23 13.88 -4.11 -5.99
CA TRP A 23 12.91 -5.15 -6.33
C TRP A 23 13.26 -5.93 -7.61
N ASN A 24 14.47 -5.81 -8.11
CA ASN A 24 14.94 -6.32 -9.40
C ASN A 24 14.51 -7.77 -9.67
N GLY A 25 13.72 -7.97 -10.73
CA GLY A 25 13.28 -9.29 -11.19
C GLY A 25 12.27 -10.01 -10.28
N VAL A 26 11.87 -9.41 -9.15
CA VAL A 26 10.97 -10.01 -8.17
C VAL A 26 9.51 -9.70 -8.49
N PHE A 27 9.21 -8.44 -8.83
CA PHE A 27 7.92 -7.98 -9.32
C PHE A 27 8.07 -7.34 -10.70
N GLU A 28 7.01 -7.39 -11.51
CA GLU A 28 6.89 -6.56 -12.70
C GLU A 28 6.49 -5.14 -12.26
N LEU A 29 7.35 -4.15 -12.50
CA LEU A 29 7.11 -2.78 -12.09
C LEU A 29 6.66 -1.94 -13.28
N GLU A 30 5.47 -1.35 -13.18
CA GLU A 30 4.96 -0.37 -14.15
C GLU A 30 4.91 1.00 -13.49
N ARG A 31 5.65 1.96 -14.05
CA ARG A 31 5.72 3.32 -13.53
C ARG A 31 4.45 4.11 -13.88
N ILE A 32 3.86 4.72 -12.87
CA ILE A 32 2.77 5.69 -12.98
C ILE A 32 3.34 7.07 -12.66
N SER A 33 3.34 7.98 -13.63
CA SER A 33 3.76 9.37 -13.39
C SER A 33 2.88 10.00 -12.33
N ALA A 34 3.46 10.34 -11.18
CA ALA A 34 2.77 10.91 -10.05
C ALA A 34 2.26 12.33 -10.35
N VAL A 35 1.18 12.70 -9.70
CA VAL A 35 0.59 14.05 -9.78
C VAL A 35 1.28 14.96 -8.76
N GLU A 36 1.86 16.05 -9.23
CA GLU A 36 2.41 17.09 -8.35
C GLU A 36 1.31 18.08 -7.96
N ALA A 37 1.06 18.24 -6.67
CA ALA A 37 0.07 19.18 -6.15
C ALA A 37 0.49 19.78 -4.80
N SER A 38 -0.10 20.89 -4.42
CA SER A 38 0.09 21.53 -3.12
C SER A 38 -1.27 21.66 -2.40
N PRO A 39 -1.39 21.18 -1.16
CA PRO A 39 -0.39 20.44 -0.39
C PRO A 39 -0.08 19.07 -0.96
N GLY A 40 1.11 18.50 -0.65
CA GLY A 40 1.62 17.26 -1.24
C GLY A 40 0.72 16.03 -1.08
N TRP A 41 -0.06 15.95 0.01
CA TRP A 41 -1.01 14.84 0.21
C TRP A 41 -2.12 14.79 -0.85
N ILE A 42 -2.48 15.93 -1.47
CA ILE A 42 -3.40 15.95 -2.62
C ILE A 42 -2.73 15.27 -3.82
N GLY A 43 -1.46 15.56 -4.07
CA GLY A 43 -0.70 14.91 -5.15
C GLY A 43 -0.59 13.39 -4.94
N CYS A 44 -0.31 12.94 -3.73
CA CYS A 44 -0.32 11.52 -3.36
C CYS A 44 -1.69 10.90 -3.68
N TYR A 45 -2.79 11.48 -3.20
CA TYR A 45 -4.12 10.96 -3.47
C TYR A 45 -4.43 10.89 -4.97
N LEU A 46 -4.22 11.98 -5.71
CA LEU A 46 -4.48 12.03 -7.16
C LEU A 46 -3.63 11.01 -7.94
N SER A 47 -2.44 10.69 -7.44
CA SER A 47 -1.58 9.67 -8.04
C SER A 47 -2.16 8.25 -7.84
N HIS A 48 -2.70 7.97 -6.66
CA HIS A 48 -3.45 6.73 -6.41
C HIS A 48 -4.71 6.65 -7.27
N VAL A 49 -5.47 7.75 -7.39
CA VAL A 49 -6.63 7.82 -8.30
C VAL A 49 -6.21 7.46 -9.72
N LYS A 50 -5.12 8.04 -10.23
CA LYS A 50 -4.61 7.75 -11.57
C LYS A 50 -4.28 6.27 -11.76
N ALA A 51 -3.60 5.65 -10.79
CA ALA A 51 -3.27 4.23 -10.84
C ALA A 51 -4.53 3.33 -10.84
N VAL A 52 -5.53 3.70 -10.03
CA VAL A 52 -6.81 2.99 -9.96
C VAL A 52 -7.65 3.21 -11.23
N GLU A 53 -7.68 4.41 -11.81
CA GLU A 53 -8.34 4.70 -13.09
C GLU A 53 -7.75 3.85 -14.22
N GLU A 54 -6.44 3.70 -14.25
CA GLU A 54 -5.76 2.89 -15.26
C GLU A 54 -6.08 1.41 -15.11
N ALA A 55 -6.07 0.88 -13.88
CA ALA A 55 -6.48 -0.48 -13.59
C ALA A 55 -7.96 -0.72 -13.99
N LYS A 56 -8.84 0.21 -13.65
CA LYS A 56 -10.26 0.14 -14.03
C LYS A 56 -10.45 0.15 -15.55
N ALA A 57 -9.74 1.01 -16.26
CA ALA A 57 -9.81 1.09 -17.74
C ALA A 57 -9.33 -0.20 -18.43
N ARG A 58 -8.40 -0.92 -17.82
CA ARG A 58 -7.94 -2.24 -18.28
C ARG A 58 -8.88 -3.40 -17.90
N GLY A 59 -9.83 -3.14 -17.01
CA GLY A 59 -10.71 -4.18 -16.47
C GLY A 59 -10.04 -5.07 -15.42
N ASP A 60 -8.96 -4.59 -14.78
CA ASP A 60 -8.26 -5.34 -13.76
C ASP A 60 -9.14 -5.50 -12.51
N PRO A 61 -9.37 -6.73 -12.02
CA PRO A 61 -10.23 -6.96 -10.85
C PRO A 61 -9.59 -6.47 -9.55
N HIS A 62 -8.29 -6.22 -9.55
CA HIS A 62 -7.51 -5.71 -8.43
C HIS A 62 -6.19 -5.12 -8.93
N VAL A 63 -5.61 -4.19 -8.18
CA VAL A 63 -4.33 -3.56 -8.52
C VAL A 63 -3.46 -3.39 -7.28
N LEU A 64 -2.19 -3.73 -7.40
CA LEU A 64 -1.16 -3.44 -6.40
C LEU A 64 -0.49 -2.12 -6.76
N VAL A 65 -0.59 -1.14 -5.86
CA VAL A 65 -0.01 0.20 -6.02
C VAL A 65 1.06 0.43 -4.96
N TRP A 66 2.23 0.88 -5.39
CA TRP A 66 3.35 1.26 -4.53
C TRP A 66 3.69 2.73 -4.67
N GLU A 67 4.25 3.29 -3.60
CA GLU A 67 4.98 4.57 -3.68
C GLU A 67 6.47 4.30 -3.95
N ASP A 68 7.21 5.28 -4.45
CA ASP A 68 8.59 5.11 -4.89
C ASP A 68 9.61 5.00 -3.74
N ASP A 69 9.14 5.07 -2.48
CA ASP A 69 9.90 4.77 -1.26
C ASP A 69 9.58 3.38 -0.66
N CYS A 70 8.79 2.58 -1.36
CA CYS A 70 8.43 1.24 -0.94
C CYS A 70 9.64 0.30 -0.98
N ILE A 71 10.11 -0.15 0.19
CA ILE A 71 11.21 -1.11 0.32
C ILE A 71 10.79 -2.34 1.12
N PRO A 72 11.46 -3.51 0.93
CA PRO A 72 11.21 -4.69 1.74
C PRO A 72 11.42 -4.40 3.22
N LYS A 73 10.51 -4.88 4.05
CA LYS A 73 10.56 -4.66 5.50
C LYS A 73 11.91 -5.11 6.09
N ASN A 74 12.57 -4.20 6.82
CA ASN A 74 13.81 -4.46 7.58
C ASN A 74 14.93 -5.13 6.76
N GLY A 75 15.08 -4.75 5.48
CA GLY A 75 16.09 -5.34 4.62
C GLY A 75 15.86 -6.82 4.30
N ARG A 76 14.64 -7.33 4.47
CA ARG A 76 14.29 -8.67 4.00
C ARG A 76 14.67 -8.83 2.53
N ASN A 77 15.11 -10.02 2.17
CA ASN A 77 15.33 -10.33 0.76
C ASN A 77 13.99 -10.15 0.01
N PRO A 78 13.94 -9.36 -1.08
CA PRO A 78 12.73 -9.16 -1.89
C PRO A 78 12.05 -10.46 -2.31
N ALA A 79 12.84 -11.52 -2.59
CA ALA A 79 12.30 -12.84 -2.93
C ALA A 79 11.50 -13.47 -1.78
N VAL A 80 11.88 -13.22 -0.52
CA VAL A 80 11.11 -13.68 0.66
C VAL A 80 9.77 -12.96 0.71
N VAL A 81 9.76 -11.64 0.52
CA VAL A 81 8.50 -10.87 0.46
C VAL A 81 7.61 -11.36 -0.66
N LYS A 82 8.20 -11.62 -1.83
CA LYS A 82 7.46 -12.18 -2.97
C LYS A 82 6.85 -13.55 -2.65
N GLY A 83 7.59 -14.41 -1.97
CA GLY A 83 7.09 -15.71 -1.52
C GLY A 83 5.89 -15.58 -0.58
N LEU A 84 5.94 -14.67 0.39
CA LEU A 84 4.81 -14.37 1.29
C LEU A 84 3.61 -13.81 0.51
N TRP A 85 3.88 -12.91 -0.43
CA TRP A 85 2.83 -12.35 -1.30
C TRP A 85 2.18 -13.41 -2.18
N ASP A 86 2.97 -14.27 -2.83
CA ASP A 86 2.47 -15.36 -3.68
C ASP A 86 1.69 -16.42 -2.88
N GLU A 87 2.03 -16.61 -1.60
CA GLU A 87 1.28 -17.49 -0.71
C GLU A 87 -0.10 -16.92 -0.38
N ILE A 88 -0.19 -15.61 -0.05
CA ILE A 88 -1.44 -15.01 0.40
C ILE A 88 -2.37 -14.61 -0.75
N LEU A 89 -1.83 -14.20 -1.90
CA LEU A 89 -2.59 -13.63 -3.01
C LEU A 89 -3.73 -14.54 -3.51
N PRO A 90 -3.54 -15.86 -3.72
CA PRO A 90 -4.65 -16.74 -4.14
C PRO A 90 -5.81 -16.76 -3.13
N ASN A 91 -5.49 -16.66 -1.83
CA ASN A 91 -6.49 -16.64 -0.78
C ASN A 91 -7.27 -15.30 -0.76
N LEU A 92 -6.58 -14.18 -0.95
CA LEU A 92 -7.22 -12.87 -1.11
C LEU A 92 -8.16 -12.85 -2.33
N ILE A 93 -7.71 -13.38 -3.48
CA ILE A 93 -8.51 -13.46 -4.72
C ILE A 93 -9.75 -14.36 -4.52
N LYS A 94 -9.63 -15.48 -3.82
CA LYS A 94 -10.75 -16.35 -3.51
C LYS A 94 -11.84 -15.67 -2.66
N HIS A 95 -11.46 -14.70 -1.83
CA HIS A 95 -12.34 -14.06 -0.86
C HIS A 95 -12.51 -12.54 -1.13
N THR A 96 -12.57 -12.12 -2.40
CA THR A 96 -12.71 -10.71 -2.80
C THR A 96 -13.94 -10.01 -2.23
N ASN A 97 -14.96 -10.75 -1.83
CA ASN A 97 -16.16 -10.22 -1.18
C ASN A 97 -15.92 -9.79 0.28
N LYS A 98 -14.77 -10.10 0.90
CA LYS A 98 -14.47 -9.78 2.30
C LYS A 98 -13.70 -8.49 2.49
N TRP A 99 -12.91 -8.06 1.51
CA TRP A 99 -11.99 -6.93 1.63
C TRP A 99 -12.13 -5.96 0.45
N ASP A 100 -11.76 -4.71 0.68
CA ASP A 100 -11.70 -3.67 -0.35
C ASP A 100 -10.27 -3.18 -0.56
N VAL A 101 -9.47 -3.15 0.52
CA VAL A 101 -8.06 -2.72 0.50
C VAL A 101 -7.23 -3.61 1.42
N ILE A 102 -6.07 -4.05 0.94
CA ILE A 102 -5.02 -4.69 1.76
C ILE A 102 -3.80 -3.78 1.75
N ILE A 103 -3.28 -3.42 2.92
CA ILE A 103 -2.01 -2.70 3.04
C ILE A 103 -0.89 -3.63 3.51
N GLY A 104 0.31 -3.42 2.96
CA GLY A 104 1.47 -4.27 3.23
C GLY A 104 2.29 -3.85 4.46
N GLY A 105 1.91 -2.79 5.13
CA GLY A 105 2.52 -2.28 6.34
C GLY A 105 1.88 -0.98 6.80
N SER A 106 2.06 -0.60 8.08
CA SER A 106 1.53 0.65 8.63
C SER A 106 2.45 1.22 9.70
N THR A 107 2.53 2.55 9.78
CA THR A 107 3.27 3.27 10.82
C THR A 107 2.46 3.50 12.08
N ALA A 108 1.13 3.31 12.03
CA ALA A 108 0.25 3.53 13.15
C ALA A 108 -1.03 2.70 13.05
N ILE A 109 -1.61 2.39 14.20
CA ILE A 109 -2.95 1.80 14.36
C ILE A 109 -3.70 2.69 15.36
N TYR A 110 -4.87 3.13 14.97
CA TYR A 110 -5.72 4.03 15.75
C TYR A 110 -7.08 3.38 16.05
N ASP A 111 -7.81 4.00 16.96
CA ASP A 111 -9.21 3.78 17.35
C ASP A 111 -9.46 2.46 18.07
N ALA A 112 -9.21 1.32 17.45
CA ALA A 112 -9.49 0.00 18.07
C ALA A 112 -8.42 -1.04 17.68
N GLU A 113 -8.45 -2.18 18.37
CA GLU A 113 -7.55 -3.30 18.08
C GLU A 113 -7.87 -3.95 16.73
N PRO A 114 -6.84 -4.31 15.96
CA PRO A 114 -7.00 -5.10 14.75
C PRO A 114 -7.60 -6.46 15.05
N THR A 115 -8.43 -6.96 14.15
CA THR A 115 -9.09 -8.27 14.32
C THR A 115 -8.59 -9.24 13.26
N LEU A 116 -8.05 -10.39 13.68
CA LEU A 116 -7.58 -11.45 12.81
C LEU A 116 -8.72 -12.01 11.95
N ASP A 117 -8.56 -11.99 10.64
CA ASP A 117 -9.42 -12.73 9.70
C ASP A 117 -8.74 -14.04 9.29
N ARG A 118 -9.26 -15.14 9.79
CA ARG A 118 -8.70 -16.48 9.57
C ARG A 118 -8.91 -16.97 8.13
N ASP A 119 -9.99 -16.54 7.47
CA ASP A 119 -10.28 -16.97 6.11
C ASP A 119 -9.37 -16.28 5.09
N LEU A 120 -8.92 -15.06 5.38
CA LEU A 120 -7.94 -14.35 4.55
C LEU A 120 -6.50 -14.78 4.85
N SER A 121 -6.22 -15.33 6.03
CA SER A 121 -4.89 -15.70 6.50
C SER A 121 -4.41 -17.03 5.93
N THR A 122 -3.08 -17.22 5.91
CA THR A 122 -2.40 -18.49 5.63
C THR A 122 -1.53 -18.93 6.82
N ASN A 123 -0.72 -19.96 6.64
CA ASN A 123 0.18 -20.41 7.71
C ASN A 123 1.27 -19.38 8.03
N ASN A 124 1.79 -18.68 7.02
CA ASN A 124 2.91 -17.75 7.17
C ASN A 124 2.49 -16.27 7.12
N VAL A 125 1.27 -15.96 6.65
CA VAL A 125 0.77 -14.59 6.56
C VAL A 125 -0.58 -14.47 7.25
N LYS A 126 -0.61 -13.76 8.35
CA LYS A 126 -1.87 -13.36 9.02
C LYS A 126 -2.41 -12.10 8.39
N VAL A 127 -3.72 -11.99 8.29
CA VAL A 127 -4.43 -10.81 7.76
C VAL A 127 -5.39 -10.30 8.82
N PHE A 128 -5.27 -9.03 9.15
CA PHE A 128 -6.07 -8.39 10.18
C PHE A 128 -6.96 -7.31 9.58
N ARG A 129 -8.22 -7.28 9.98
CA ARG A 129 -9.08 -6.11 9.78
C ARG A 129 -8.50 -4.94 10.56
N LEU A 130 -8.21 -3.83 9.87
CA LEU A 130 -7.62 -2.65 10.45
C LEU A 130 -8.67 -1.54 10.58
N PRO A 131 -9.04 -1.13 11.81
CA PRO A 131 -10.05 -0.08 12.01
C PRO A 131 -9.60 1.27 11.46
N ARG A 132 -8.37 1.69 11.77
CA ARG A 132 -7.71 2.87 11.24
C ARG A 132 -6.19 2.75 11.37
N GLY A 133 -5.48 3.18 10.36
CA GLY A 133 -4.01 3.16 10.31
C GLY A 133 -3.47 4.31 9.47
N ALA A 134 -2.20 4.25 9.12
CA ALA A 134 -1.52 5.23 8.29
C ALA A 134 -0.65 4.55 7.24
N THR A 135 -0.29 5.32 6.21
CA THR A 135 0.58 4.97 5.09
C THR A 135 -0.06 4.13 3.97
N THR A 136 0.36 4.42 2.75
CA THR A 136 -0.15 3.82 1.51
C THR A 136 0.94 3.29 0.58
N HIS A 137 2.18 3.22 1.09
CA HIS A 137 3.36 2.84 0.30
C HIS A 137 3.28 1.46 -0.37
N TRP A 138 2.45 0.53 0.17
CA TRP A 138 2.08 -0.76 -0.40
C TRP A 138 0.58 -0.95 -0.22
N THR A 139 -0.19 -0.76 -1.26
CA THR A 139 -1.66 -0.84 -1.21
C THR A 139 -2.21 -1.72 -2.33
N PHE A 140 -2.96 -2.75 -1.97
CA PHE A 140 -3.64 -3.64 -2.90
C PHE A 140 -5.14 -3.34 -2.88
N TYR A 141 -5.64 -2.76 -3.97
CA TYR A 141 -7.03 -2.36 -4.15
C TYR A 141 -7.82 -3.46 -4.85
N ASN A 142 -9.03 -3.73 -4.36
CA ASN A 142 -10.04 -4.52 -5.04
C ASN A 142 -10.89 -3.60 -5.94
N ALA A 143 -11.38 -4.10 -7.06
CA ALA A 143 -12.27 -3.32 -7.95
C ALA A 143 -13.54 -2.81 -7.25
N SER A 144 -13.98 -3.45 -6.17
CA SER A 144 -15.12 -2.99 -5.35
C SER A 144 -14.99 -1.56 -4.81
N ILE A 145 -13.73 -1.07 -4.66
CA ILE A 145 -13.46 0.27 -4.11
C ILE A 145 -13.09 1.32 -5.18
N TYR A 146 -12.84 0.91 -6.44
CA TYR A 146 -12.29 1.80 -7.47
C TYR A 146 -13.12 3.08 -7.63
N ASP A 147 -14.44 2.96 -7.76
CA ASP A 147 -15.31 4.11 -7.97
C ASP A 147 -15.23 5.11 -6.81
N LYS A 148 -15.19 4.63 -5.57
CA LYS A 148 -15.06 5.50 -4.40
C LYS A 148 -13.72 6.23 -4.38
N ILE A 149 -12.60 5.54 -4.69
CA ILE A 149 -11.29 6.19 -4.78
C ILE A 149 -11.28 7.25 -5.88
N ILE A 150 -11.86 6.96 -7.04
CA ILE A 150 -11.94 7.88 -8.17
C ILE A 150 -12.84 9.09 -7.85
N ASP A 151 -14.00 8.86 -7.23
CA ASP A 151 -14.98 9.92 -6.92
C ASP A 151 -14.48 10.94 -5.90
N TRP A 152 -13.48 10.60 -5.08
CA TRP A 152 -12.88 11.55 -4.15
C TRP A 152 -12.39 12.83 -4.85
N LYS A 153 -11.88 12.73 -6.08
CA LYS A 153 -11.44 13.92 -6.85
C LYS A 153 -12.54 14.93 -7.10
N ASN A 154 -13.80 14.49 -7.08
CA ASN A 154 -15.00 15.30 -7.28
C ASN A 154 -15.59 15.80 -5.96
N GLY A 155 -15.12 15.25 -4.83
CA GLY A 155 -15.59 15.59 -3.49
C GLY A 155 -14.81 16.72 -2.82
N PRO A 156 -15.08 16.99 -1.55
CA PRO A 156 -14.52 18.13 -0.79
C PRO A 156 -13.04 17.98 -0.43
N ARG A 157 -12.24 17.19 -1.11
CA ARG A 157 -10.76 17.02 -0.98
C ARG A 157 -10.22 17.44 0.41
N SER A 158 -10.84 16.96 1.48
CA SER A 158 -10.56 17.40 2.85
C SER A 158 -9.68 16.43 3.64
N ARG A 159 -9.32 15.29 3.05
CA ARG A 159 -8.58 14.20 3.73
C ARG A 159 -7.57 13.55 2.82
N CYS A 160 -6.45 13.11 3.37
CA CYS A 160 -5.48 12.27 2.67
C CYS A 160 -6.07 10.88 2.38
N ILE A 161 -5.43 10.16 1.46
CA ILE A 161 -5.97 8.88 0.96
C ILE A 161 -6.08 7.82 2.05
N ASP A 162 -5.10 7.75 2.94
CA ASP A 162 -5.10 6.81 4.05
C ASP A 162 -6.31 7.04 4.98
N GLU A 163 -6.61 8.28 5.37
CA GLU A 163 -7.80 8.60 6.16
C GLU A 163 -9.10 8.25 5.42
N TYR A 164 -9.19 8.63 4.14
CA TYR A 164 -10.41 8.42 3.35
C TYR A 164 -10.73 6.94 3.15
N MET A 165 -9.72 6.08 2.93
CA MET A 165 -9.92 4.64 2.77
C MET A 165 -10.63 4.03 3.99
N TYR A 166 -10.25 4.43 5.20
CA TYR A 166 -10.86 3.88 6.41
C TYR A 166 -12.31 4.31 6.62
N ASP A 167 -12.72 5.44 6.06
CA ASP A 167 -14.12 5.89 6.15
C ASP A 167 -15.04 5.16 5.17
N CYS A 168 -14.52 4.61 4.07
CA CYS A 168 -15.35 4.09 2.98
C CYS A 168 -15.05 2.65 2.56
N ALA A 169 -14.02 2.00 3.13
CA ALA A 169 -13.53 0.69 2.73
C ALA A 169 -13.33 -0.28 3.91
N ARG A 170 -13.34 -1.56 3.59
CA ARG A 170 -12.87 -2.62 4.48
C ARG A 170 -11.37 -2.77 4.27
N VAL A 171 -10.58 -2.10 5.13
CA VAL A 171 -9.12 -2.11 5.06
C VAL A 171 -8.57 -3.22 5.94
N PHE A 172 -7.60 -3.96 5.43
CA PHE A 172 -6.87 -5.02 6.13
C PHE A 172 -5.37 -4.79 6.00
N ILE A 173 -4.62 -5.43 6.91
CA ILE A 173 -3.16 -5.37 6.95
C ILE A 173 -2.59 -6.78 7.06
N THR A 174 -1.46 -7.03 6.40
CA THR A 174 -0.73 -8.31 6.51
C THR A 174 0.26 -8.28 7.67
N ALA A 175 0.48 -9.42 8.30
CA ALA A 175 1.61 -9.67 9.20
C ALA A 175 2.20 -11.06 8.89
N PRO A 176 3.51 -11.15 8.58
CA PRO A 176 4.50 -10.06 8.60
C PRO A 176 4.23 -8.99 7.53
N PHE A 177 4.75 -7.79 7.76
CA PHE A 177 4.66 -6.70 6.80
C PHE A 177 5.41 -7.04 5.51
N MET A 178 4.82 -6.71 4.36
CA MET A 178 5.44 -6.88 3.05
C MET A 178 6.52 -5.83 2.82
N ALA A 179 6.23 -4.58 3.19
CA ALA A 179 7.10 -3.45 2.92
C ALA A 179 7.07 -2.41 4.03
N THR A 180 8.05 -1.52 3.99
CA THR A 180 8.15 -0.27 4.75
C THR A 180 8.50 0.87 3.81
N GLN A 181 8.56 2.08 4.34
CA GLN A 181 9.08 3.25 3.62
C GLN A 181 10.57 3.41 3.86
N ASP A 182 11.30 3.70 2.78
CA ASP A 182 12.71 4.08 2.85
C ASP A 182 12.89 5.42 3.56
N GLU A 183 14.04 5.62 4.19
CA GLU A 183 14.41 6.94 4.70
C GLU A 183 14.67 7.88 3.52
N CYS A 184 13.81 8.85 3.34
CA CYS A 184 13.92 9.81 2.24
C CYS A 184 13.26 11.15 2.57
N TYR A 185 13.53 12.15 1.72
CA TYR A 185 12.84 13.44 1.82
C TYR A 185 11.37 13.28 1.47
N SER A 186 10.49 13.51 2.44
CA SER A 186 9.04 13.49 2.23
C SER A 186 8.58 14.83 1.64
N ILE A 187 7.95 14.79 0.46
CA ILE A 187 7.35 15.96 -0.16
C ILE A 187 6.14 16.46 0.65
N ILE A 188 5.46 15.54 1.33
CA ILE A 188 4.31 15.84 2.19
C ILE A 188 4.77 16.52 3.47
N GLN A 189 5.74 15.93 4.16
CA GLN A 189 6.26 16.41 5.46
C GLN A 189 7.31 17.52 5.33
N LYS A 190 7.90 17.70 4.13
CA LYS A 190 8.95 18.68 3.80
C LYS A 190 10.23 18.52 4.62
N HIS A 191 10.54 17.32 5.06
CA HIS A 191 11.79 16.94 5.72
C HIS A 191 12.11 15.46 5.48
N VAL A 192 13.31 15.03 5.84
CA VAL A 192 13.69 13.61 5.80
C VAL A 192 12.91 12.87 6.89
N THR A 193 12.23 11.80 6.50
CA THR A 193 11.44 10.97 7.40
C THR A 193 12.05 9.58 7.50
N ASN A 194 12.04 9.03 8.72
CA ASN A 194 12.39 7.64 8.98
C ASN A 194 11.34 7.04 9.93
N TYR A 195 10.54 6.14 9.41
CA TYR A 195 9.46 5.48 10.14
C TYR A 195 9.80 4.04 10.58
N SER A 196 11.05 3.59 10.44
CA SER A 196 11.44 2.19 10.71
C SER A 196 10.99 1.71 12.09
N ALA A 197 11.22 2.50 13.14
CA ALA A 197 10.82 2.15 14.51
C ALA A 197 9.29 2.05 14.66
N ASN A 198 8.52 2.85 13.93
CA ASN A 198 7.06 2.79 13.93
C ASN A 198 6.59 1.49 13.29
N PHE A 199 7.11 1.15 12.12
CA PHE A 199 6.81 -0.12 11.46
C PHE A 199 7.15 -1.32 12.34
N ASP A 200 8.32 -1.32 13.01
CA ASP A 200 8.74 -2.39 13.91
C ASP A 200 7.78 -2.57 15.08
N LYS A 201 7.39 -1.46 15.70
CA LYS A 201 6.45 -1.46 16.83
C LYS A 201 5.10 -2.06 16.43
N ILE A 202 4.56 -1.65 15.27
CA ILE A 202 3.25 -2.11 14.81
C ILE A 202 3.30 -3.57 14.37
N GLU A 203 4.32 -3.98 13.62
CA GLU A 203 4.48 -5.39 13.21
C GLU A 203 4.62 -6.30 14.42
N LYS A 204 5.42 -5.91 15.42
CA LYS A 204 5.56 -6.66 16.67
C LYS A 204 4.21 -6.83 17.38
N ARG A 205 3.42 -5.75 17.52
CA ARG A 205 2.08 -5.81 18.11
C ARG A 205 1.17 -6.82 17.39
N LEU A 206 1.18 -6.84 16.05
CA LEU A 206 0.40 -7.79 15.26
C LEU A 206 0.90 -9.24 15.36
N SER A 207 2.19 -9.45 15.68
CA SER A 207 2.76 -10.79 15.84
C SER A 207 2.37 -11.47 17.16
N GLU A 208 1.83 -10.72 18.10
CA GLU A 208 1.40 -11.22 19.44
C GLU A 208 0.01 -11.88 19.39
N TYR A 209 -0.71 -11.78 18.27
CA TYR A 209 -2.01 -12.44 18.01
C TYR A 209 -1.81 -13.83 17.36
#